data_d849aabe591e3683156514a8e19c0810
#
_entry.id   d849aabe591e3683156514a8e19c0810
#
_cell.length_a   1.000
_cell.length_b   1.000
_cell.length_c   1.000
_cell.angle_alpha   90.00
_cell.angle_beta   90.00
_cell.angle_gamma   90.00
#
_symmetry.space_group_name_H-M   'P 1'
#
loop_
_entity.id
_entity.type
_entity.pdbx_description
1 polymer ?
#
loop_
_entity_poly.entity_id
_entity_poly.type
_entity_poly.pdbx_seq_one_letter_code
_entity_poly.pdbx_strand_id
1 'polypeptide(L)'
;ELGVFDEKNPKVAVIKDVLQKQLRYQLDSTSEDFWLITGPQMGVERWSIESALTIKVDYPQLKIALMEPYADFAARWNENNQARLAAIKAQVDFAGRVSEKKYESPEQLRAYQNFMLHYTDGALLIYDPEHEGKTVWDWRAINRYREQNADYSMRMIDFDELQEAAEEYSERLRETDEE
;
A
#
# COMPACT_ATOMS: atom_id res chain seq x y z
N GLU A 1 13.75 -3.21 5.05
CA GLU A 1 13.46 -2.43 3.83
C GLU A 1 13.74 -3.31 2.61
N LEU A 2 12.85 -3.28 1.61
CA LEU A 2 12.95 -4.10 0.39
C LEU A 2 14.21 -3.79 -0.47
N GLY A 3 14.97 -2.76 -0.12
CA GLY A 3 16.18 -2.34 -0.85
C GLY A 3 15.89 -1.88 -2.29
N VAL A 4 14.64 -1.58 -2.62
CA VAL A 4 14.21 -1.19 -3.97
C VAL A 4 13.97 0.31 -3.98
N PHE A 5 14.92 1.04 -4.57
CA PHE A 5 14.87 2.50 -4.67
C PHE A 5 14.62 2.99 -6.10
N ASP A 6 14.74 2.11 -7.10
CA ASP A 6 14.50 2.42 -8.52
C ASP A 6 13.23 1.71 -8.99
N GLU A 7 12.30 2.47 -9.53
CA GLU A 7 11.05 1.94 -10.09
C GLU A 7 11.23 1.07 -11.33
N LYS A 8 12.38 1.15 -11.98
CA LYS A 8 12.78 0.26 -13.08
C LYS A 8 13.32 -1.08 -12.59
N ASN A 9 13.48 -1.26 -11.28
CA ASN A 9 13.93 -2.53 -10.72
C ASN A 9 12.87 -3.61 -11.00
N PRO A 10 13.25 -4.77 -11.57
CA PRO A 10 12.32 -5.87 -11.85
C PRO A 10 11.51 -6.32 -10.64
N LYS A 11 12.05 -6.18 -9.43
CA LYS A 11 11.34 -6.48 -8.18
C LYS A 11 10.06 -5.65 -8.00
N VAL A 12 9.99 -4.43 -8.54
CA VAL A 12 8.79 -3.60 -8.47
C VAL A 12 7.62 -4.24 -9.21
N ALA A 13 7.89 -4.86 -10.37
CA ALA A 13 6.86 -5.56 -11.13
C ALA A 13 6.31 -6.75 -10.34
N VAL A 14 7.19 -7.53 -9.67
CA VAL A 14 6.79 -8.63 -8.79
C VAL A 14 5.93 -8.14 -7.62
N ILE A 15 6.37 -7.08 -6.94
CA ILE A 15 5.61 -6.51 -5.82
C ILE A 15 4.22 -6.05 -6.27
N LYS A 16 4.12 -5.38 -7.42
CA LYS A 16 2.83 -4.96 -7.98
C LYS A 16 1.94 -6.15 -8.37
N ASP A 17 2.51 -7.22 -8.92
CA ASP A 17 1.78 -8.46 -9.23
C ASP A 17 1.19 -9.08 -7.94
N VAL A 18 1.99 -9.17 -6.89
CA VAL A 18 1.54 -9.66 -5.58
C VAL A 18 0.44 -8.79 -5.01
N LEU A 19 0.59 -7.47 -5.05
CA LEU A 19 -0.43 -6.52 -4.58
C LEU A 19 -1.74 -6.66 -5.38
N GLN A 20 -1.66 -6.81 -6.70
CA GLN A 20 -2.85 -7.06 -7.53
C GLN A 20 -3.52 -8.39 -7.20
N LYS A 21 -2.76 -9.47 -7.01
CA LYS A 21 -3.31 -10.77 -6.59
C LYS A 21 -4.04 -10.68 -5.26
N GLN A 22 -3.46 -9.99 -4.27
CA GLN A 22 -4.09 -9.81 -2.96
C GLN A 22 -5.38 -8.96 -3.05
N LEU A 23 -5.37 -7.89 -3.84
CA LEU A 23 -6.56 -7.06 -4.06
C LEU A 23 -7.66 -7.85 -4.77
N ARG A 24 -7.33 -8.59 -5.85
CA ARG A 24 -8.31 -9.45 -6.55
C ARG A 24 -8.92 -10.48 -5.61
N TYR A 25 -8.12 -11.14 -4.79
CA TYR A 25 -8.61 -12.10 -3.80
C TYR A 25 -9.67 -11.50 -2.86
N GLN A 26 -9.45 -10.27 -2.39
CA GLN A 26 -10.44 -9.56 -1.55
C GLN A 26 -11.68 -9.17 -2.35
N LEU A 27 -11.50 -8.65 -3.55
CA LEU A 27 -12.57 -8.14 -4.41
C LEU A 27 -13.47 -9.26 -4.95
N ASP A 28 -12.92 -10.43 -5.22
CA ASP A 28 -13.68 -11.60 -5.68
C ASP A 28 -14.62 -12.14 -4.58
N SER A 29 -14.35 -11.81 -3.33
CA SER A 29 -15.17 -12.23 -2.18
C SER A 29 -16.30 -11.27 -1.82
N THR A 30 -16.39 -10.09 -2.47
CA THR A 30 -17.40 -9.07 -2.16
C THR A 30 -17.96 -8.41 -3.40
N SER A 31 -19.27 -8.10 -3.34
CA SER A 31 -19.97 -7.25 -4.33
C SER A 31 -20.21 -5.84 -3.81
N GLU A 32 -19.89 -5.57 -2.54
CA GLU A 32 -20.03 -4.26 -1.92
C GLU A 32 -18.82 -3.37 -2.22
N ASP A 33 -18.95 -2.07 -2.03
CA ASP A 33 -17.83 -1.14 -2.18
C ASP A 33 -16.66 -1.54 -1.28
N PHE A 34 -15.51 -1.80 -1.91
CA PHE A 34 -14.28 -2.13 -1.24
C PHE A 34 -13.32 -0.94 -1.32
N TRP A 35 -12.85 -0.46 -0.18
CA TRP A 35 -11.93 0.67 -0.11
C TRP A 35 -10.50 0.23 0.17
N LEU A 36 -9.61 0.51 -0.77
CA LEU A 36 -8.17 0.56 -0.49
C LEU A 36 -7.84 1.93 0.09
N ILE A 37 -7.45 1.99 1.35
CA ILE A 37 -7.00 3.22 2.01
C ILE A 37 -5.49 3.12 2.26
N THR A 38 -4.72 4.07 1.74
CA THR A 38 -3.26 4.05 1.86
C THR A 38 -2.69 5.45 1.89
N GLY A 39 -1.40 5.55 2.21
CA GLY A 39 -0.67 6.82 2.28
C GLY A 39 0.01 7.22 0.97
N PRO A 40 0.70 8.37 0.99
CA PRO A 40 1.39 8.93 -0.16
C PRO A 40 2.85 8.46 -0.29
N GLN A 41 3.38 7.64 0.63
CA GLN A 41 4.79 7.25 0.66
C GLN A 41 5.22 6.59 -0.65
N MET A 42 6.45 6.89 -1.05
CA MET A 42 7.11 6.16 -2.14
C MET A 42 7.32 4.69 -1.73
N GLY A 43 7.21 3.78 -2.69
CA GLY A 43 7.32 2.35 -2.44
C GLY A 43 5.94 1.70 -2.34
N VAL A 44 5.74 0.79 -1.40
CA VAL A 44 4.57 -0.10 -1.32
C VAL A 44 3.23 0.65 -1.32
N GLU A 45 3.11 1.76 -0.59
CA GLU A 45 1.87 2.56 -0.56
C GLU A 45 1.52 3.08 -1.97
N ARG A 46 2.50 3.66 -2.68
CA ARG A 46 2.29 4.13 -4.04
C ARG A 46 2.02 2.98 -5.00
N TRP A 47 2.79 1.90 -4.92
CA TRP A 47 2.61 0.74 -5.79
C TRP A 47 1.26 0.06 -5.56
N SER A 48 0.72 0.09 -4.34
CA SER A 48 -0.63 -0.42 -4.07
C SER A 48 -1.71 0.41 -4.78
N ILE A 49 -1.58 1.74 -4.81
CA ILE A 49 -2.49 2.60 -5.58
C ILE A 49 -2.38 2.32 -7.09
N GLU A 50 -1.17 2.27 -7.61
CA GLU A 50 -0.92 1.99 -9.04
C GLU A 50 -1.47 0.62 -9.44
N SER A 51 -1.28 -0.39 -8.58
CA SER A 51 -1.85 -1.73 -8.75
C SER A 51 -3.38 -1.72 -8.74
N ALA A 52 -3.97 -0.99 -7.79
CA ALA A 52 -5.42 -0.84 -7.70
C ALA A 52 -6.00 -0.12 -8.92
N LEU A 53 -5.39 0.95 -9.38
CA LEU A 53 -5.79 1.66 -10.60
C LEU A 53 -5.75 0.76 -11.84
N THR A 54 -4.77 -0.14 -11.92
CA THR A 54 -4.64 -1.09 -13.05
C THR A 54 -5.81 -2.07 -13.09
N ILE A 55 -6.25 -2.59 -11.95
CA ILE A 55 -7.32 -3.60 -11.90
C ILE A 55 -8.73 -3.00 -11.77
N LYS A 56 -8.84 -1.71 -11.50
CA LYS A 56 -10.12 -1.04 -11.24
C LYS A 56 -11.12 -1.14 -12.38
N VAL A 57 -10.65 -1.28 -13.62
CA VAL A 57 -11.50 -1.47 -14.81
C VAL A 57 -12.31 -2.77 -14.71
N ASP A 58 -11.75 -3.81 -14.11
CA ASP A 58 -12.40 -5.11 -13.92
C ASP A 58 -13.25 -5.16 -12.63
N TYR A 59 -13.00 -4.23 -11.68
CA TYR A 59 -13.62 -4.20 -10.35
C TYR A 59 -14.23 -2.83 -10.05
N PRO A 60 -15.45 -2.54 -10.56
CA PRO A 60 -16.09 -1.24 -10.36
C PRO A 60 -16.41 -0.92 -8.89
N GLN A 61 -16.52 -1.95 -8.01
CA GLN A 61 -16.67 -1.79 -6.57
C GLN A 61 -15.40 -1.32 -5.85
N LEU A 62 -14.23 -1.36 -6.52
CA LEU A 62 -12.98 -0.90 -5.93
C LEU A 62 -12.94 0.63 -5.87
N LYS A 63 -12.81 1.16 -4.66
CA LYS A 63 -12.58 2.58 -4.36
C LYS A 63 -11.19 2.76 -3.76
N ILE A 64 -10.55 3.88 -4.08
CA ILE A 64 -9.18 4.17 -3.66
C ILE A 64 -9.17 5.50 -2.91
N ALA A 65 -8.70 5.48 -1.66
CA ALA A 65 -8.50 6.68 -0.85
C ALA A 65 -7.00 6.87 -0.54
N LEU A 66 -6.49 8.05 -0.86
CA LEU A 66 -5.15 8.47 -0.49
C LEU A 66 -5.23 9.44 0.68
N MET A 67 -4.62 9.09 1.81
CA MET A 67 -4.61 9.89 3.03
C MET A 67 -3.21 10.38 3.35
N GLU A 68 -3.03 11.71 3.43
CA GLU A 68 -1.77 12.31 3.87
C GLU A 68 -1.78 12.52 5.40
N PRO A 69 -0.64 12.32 6.08
CA PRO A 69 -0.57 12.54 7.53
C PRO A 69 -0.80 14.01 7.92
N TYR A 70 -0.26 14.97 7.15
CA TYR A 70 -0.31 16.40 7.42
C TYR A 70 -0.13 17.24 6.15
N ALA A 71 -0.40 18.54 6.23
CA ALA A 71 -0.60 19.41 5.07
C ALA A 71 0.61 19.54 4.12
N ASP A 72 1.83 19.46 4.63
CA ASP A 72 3.06 19.66 3.85
C ASP A 72 3.90 18.38 3.73
N PHE A 73 3.26 17.21 3.78
CA PHE A 73 3.93 15.92 3.81
C PHE A 73 4.94 15.74 2.66
N ALA A 74 4.54 16.07 1.44
CA ALA A 74 5.38 15.93 0.25
C ALA A 74 6.19 17.20 -0.10
N ALA A 75 6.17 18.24 0.73
CA ALA A 75 6.77 19.56 0.38
C ALA A 75 8.29 19.50 0.14
N ARG A 76 8.97 18.53 0.76
CA ARG A 76 10.43 18.34 0.61
C ARG A 76 10.82 17.32 -0.45
N TRP A 77 9.86 16.74 -1.15
CA TRP A 77 10.14 15.82 -2.23
C TRP A 77 10.64 16.58 -3.47
N ASN A 78 11.39 15.88 -4.33
CA ASN A 78 11.77 16.46 -5.61
C ASN A 78 10.53 16.66 -6.51
N GLU A 79 10.67 17.53 -7.51
CA GLU A 79 9.58 17.92 -8.42
C GLU A 79 8.92 16.72 -9.11
N ASN A 80 9.70 15.73 -9.52
CA ASN A 80 9.19 14.53 -10.18
C ASN A 80 8.27 13.72 -9.25
N ASN A 81 8.67 13.53 -8.00
CA ASN A 81 7.86 12.81 -7.01
C ASN A 81 6.61 13.60 -6.59
N GLN A 82 6.69 14.94 -6.53
CA GLN A 82 5.53 15.80 -6.29
C GLN A 82 4.54 15.74 -7.45
N ALA A 83 5.02 15.79 -8.69
CA ALA A 83 4.20 15.67 -9.88
C ALA A 83 3.50 14.30 -9.97
N ARG A 84 4.19 13.22 -9.62
CA ARG A 84 3.59 11.88 -9.56
C ARG A 84 2.53 11.77 -8.48
N LEU A 85 2.76 12.33 -7.30
CA LEU A 85 1.73 12.37 -6.26
C LEU A 85 0.50 13.15 -6.71
N ALA A 86 0.69 14.29 -7.37
CA ALA A 86 -0.41 15.08 -7.92
C ALA A 86 -1.20 14.29 -8.97
N ALA A 87 -0.51 13.56 -9.86
CA ALA A 87 -1.15 12.71 -10.86
C ALA A 87 -1.95 11.56 -10.25
N ILE A 88 -1.45 10.95 -9.17
CA ILE A 88 -2.15 9.91 -8.43
C ILE A 88 -3.40 10.49 -7.74
N LYS A 89 -3.28 11.64 -7.07
CA LYS A 89 -4.42 12.31 -6.43
C LYS A 89 -5.56 12.63 -7.39
N ALA A 90 -5.26 12.89 -8.65
CA ALA A 90 -6.27 13.14 -9.68
C ALA A 90 -7.01 11.88 -10.15
N GLN A 91 -6.51 10.68 -9.83
CA GLN A 91 -7.06 9.40 -10.31
C GLN A 91 -7.78 8.60 -9.22
N VAL A 92 -7.50 8.88 -7.94
CA VAL A 92 -8.15 8.18 -6.82
C VAL A 92 -9.56 8.72 -6.56
N ASP A 93 -10.41 7.93 -5.92
CA ASP A 93 -11.79 8.32 -5.60
C ASP A 93 -11.85 9.36 -4.48
N PHE A 94 -10.89 9.31 -3.57
CA PHE A 94 -10.76 10.27 -2.48
C PHE A 94 -9.30 10.58 -2.19
N ALA A 95 -9.00 11.86 -1.99
CA ALA A 95 -7.70 12.31 -1.48
C ALA A 95 -7.92 13.32 -0.35
N GLY A 96 -7.33 13.03 0.81
CA GLY A 96 -7.49 13.85 2.00
C GLY A 96 -6.24 13.85 2.88
N ARG A 97 -6.37 14.47 4.04
CA ARG A 97 -5.32 14.49 5.05
C ARG A 97 -5.91 14.38 6.45
N VAL A 98 -5.15 13.82 7.37
CA VAL A 98 -5.58 13.66 8.76
C VAL A 98 -5.37 14.94 9.57
N SER A 99 -4.27 15.67 9.31
CA SER A 99 -4.01 16.97 9.94
C SER A 99 -3.96 18.09 8.90
N GLU A 100 -4.76 19.13 9.07
CA GLU A 100 -4.72 20.35 8.24
C GLU A 100 -3.51 21.25 8.53
N LYS A 101 -2.77 20.95 9.60
CA LYS A 101 -1.55 21.67 9.97
C LYS A 101 -0.34 21.09 9.25
N LYS A 102 0.69 21.91 9.09
CA LYS A 102 2.03 21.44 8.73
C LYS A 102 2.60 20.54 9.82
N TYR A 103 3.70 19.85 9.51
CA TYR A 103 4.35 19.01 10.51
C TYR A 103 4.82 19.83 11.71
N GLU A 104 4.31 19.47 12.88
CA GLU A 104 4.66 20.09 14.16
C GLU A 104 5.32 19.09 15.12
N SER A 105 4.83 17.84 15.12
CA SER A 105 5.30 16.84 16.06
C SER A 105 4.98 15.39 15.64
N PRO A 106 5.64 14.38 16.25
CA PRO A 106 5.35 12.97 16.01
C PRO A 106 3.92 12.54 16.35
N GLU A 107 3.18 13.32 17.15
CA GLU A 107 1.78 13.06 17.46
C GLU A 107 0.90 13.02 16.21
N GLN A 108 1.24 13.81 15.18
CA GLN A 108 0.51 13.80 13.90
C GLN A 108 0.67 12.45 13.18
N LEU A 109 1.85 11.83 13.25
CA LEU A 109 2.07 10.49 12.68
C LEU A 109 1.33 9.40 13.46
N ARG A 110 1.26 9.53 14.79
CA ARG A 110 0.44 8.63 15.63
C ARG A 110 -1.05 8.80 15.35
N ALA A 111 -1.51 10.04 15.20
CA ALA A 111 -2.89 10.33 14.84
C ALA A 111 -3.24 9.76 13.46
N TYR A 112 -2.34 9.88 12.49
CA TYR A 112 -2.48 9.26 11.18
C TYR A 112 -2.58 7.73 11.27
N GLN A 113 -1.68 7.08 12.01
CA GLN A 113 -1.70 5.64 12.19
C GLN A 113 -2.99 5.17 12.87
N ASN A 114 -3.43 5.87 13.92
CA ASN A 114 -4.70 5.59 14.59
C ASN A 114 -5.91 5.80 13.66
N PHE A 115 -5.87 6.84 12.82
CA PHE A 115 -6.90 7.07 11.80
C PHE A 115 -7.00 5.88 10.85
N MET A 116 -5.86 5.44 10.29
CA MET A 116 -5.83 4.31 9.36
C MET A 116 -6.42 3.05 9.99
N LEU A 117 -6.05 2.73 11.23
CA LEU A 117 -6.59 1.57 11.95
C LEU A 117 -8.08 1.67 12.25
N HIS A 118 -8.55 2.87 12.59
CA HIS A 118 -9.96 3.07 12.97
C HIS A 118 -10.92 3.02 11.77
N TYR A 119 -10.46 3.43 10.61
CA TYR A 119 -11.28 3.51 9.39
C TYR A 119 -11.07 2.37 8.41
N THR A 120 -10.43 1.28 8.85
CA THR A 120 -10.24 0.06 8.06
C THR A 120 -10.64 -1.18 8.85
N ASP A 121 -11.00 -2.25 8.15
CA ASP A 121 -11.36 -3.55 8.73
C ASP A 121 -10.19 -4.53 8.74
N GLY A 122 -9.08 -4.14 8.12
CA GLY A 122 -7.88 -4.95 8.06
C GLY A 122 -6.71 -4.22 7.40
N ALA A 123 -5.54 -4.83 7.46
CA ALA A 123 -4.31 -4.30 6.89
C ALA A 123 -3.56 -5.36 6.06
N LEU A 124 -2.93 -4.89 4.99
CA LEU A 124 -1.96 -5.63 4.21
C LEU A 124 -0.58 -5.00 4.41
N LEU A 125 0.38 -5.79 4.86
CA LEU A 125 1.78 -5.38 5.03
C LEU A 125 2.71 -6.24 4.17
N ILE A 126 3.69 -5.60 3.53
CA ILE A 126 4.89 -6.27 3.06
C ILE A 126 5.95 -6.05 4.14
N TYR A 127 6.17 -7.06 4.96
CA TYR A 127 7.03 -6.99 6.12
C TYR A 127 7.59 -8.35 6.50
N ASP A 128 8.89 -8.37 6.78
CA ASP A 128 9.61 -9.53 7.26
C ASP A 128 10.16 -9.24 8.66
N PRO A 129 9.75 -10.01 9.69
CA PRO A 129 10.26 -9.84 11.05
C PRO A 129 11.76 -10.10 11.21
N GLU A 130 12.37 -10.88 10.31
CA GLU A 130 13.82 -11.16 10.34
C GLU A 130 14.62 -10.00 9.72
N HIS A 131 13.97 -9.14 8.93
CA HIS A 131 14.57 -7.99 8.24
C HIS A 131 13.82 -6.70 8.58
N GLU A 132 13.76 -6.36 9.87
CA GLU A 132 13.01 -5.19 10.35
C GLU A 132 13.41 -3.91 9.62
N GLY A 133 12.40 -3.16 9.16
CA GLY A 133 12.51 -1.84 8.59
C GLY A 133 11.51 -0.89 9.28
N LYS A 134 11.20 0.23 8.64
CA LYS A 134 10.23 1.21 9.21
C LYS A 134 8.83 0.64 9.39
N THR A 135 8.44 -0.35 8.60
CA THR A 135 7.15 -1.04 8.66
C THR A 135 6.93 -1.75 10.01
N VAL A 136 7.98 -2.00 10.79
CA VAL A 136 7.86 -2.53 12.16
C VAL A 136 6.92 -1.69 13.04
N TRP A 137 6.87 -0.37 12.84
CA TRP A 137 6.00 0.51 13.62
C TRP A 137 4.53 0.28 13.30
N ASP A 138 4.19 0.07 12.02
CA ASP A 138 2.84 -0.26 11.58
C ASP A 138 2.45 -1.66 12.05
N TRP A 139 3.34 -2.64 11.91
CA TRP A 139 3.13 -3.99 12.39
C TRP A 139 2.84 -4.01 13.91
N ARG A 140 3.61 -3.26 14.71
CA ARG A 140 3.40 -3.16 16.17
C ARG A 140 2.08 -2.47 16.51
N ALA A 141 1.73 -1.41 15.78
CA ALA A 141 0.47 -0.70 16.01
C ALA A 141 -0.75 -1.57 15.67
N ILE A 142 -0.70 -2.29 14.54
CA ILE A 142 -1.75 -3.22 14.13
C ILE A 142 -1.92 -4.33 15.16
N ASN A 143 -0.84 -4.97 15.61
CA ASN A 143 -0.93 -6.04 16.61
C ASN A 143 -1.54 -5.53 17.92
N ARG A 144 -1.13 -4.35 18.41
CA ARG A 144 -1.73 -3.73 19.60
C ARG A 144 -3.21 -3.42 19.40
N TYR A 145 -3.60 -2.93 18.22
CA TYR A 145 -5.00 -2.65 17.90
C TYR A 145 -5.85 -3.92 17.90
N ARG A 146 -5.32 -5.01 17.38
CA ARG A 146 -5.97 -6.34 17.33
C ARG A 146 -6.21 -6.94 18.71
N GLU A 147 -5.42 -6.60 19.72
CA GLU A 147 -5.65 -7.05 21.11
C GLU A 147 -7.05 -6.63 21.61
N GLN A 148 -7.58 -5.51 21.12
CA GLN A 148 -8.88 -4.97 21.49
C GLN A 148 -9.93 -5.08 20.37
N ASN A 149 -9.52 -5.47 19.18
CA ASN A 149 -10.34 -5.57 17.98
C ASN A 149 -10.03 -6.88 17.25
N ALA A 150 -10.54 -8.00 17.81
CA ALA A 150 -10.18 -9.35 17.35
C ALA A 150 -10.57 -9.62 15.88
N ASP A 151 -11.58 -8.93 15.36
CA ASP A 151 -12.06 -9.07 13.99
C ASP A 151 -11.19 -8.30 12.97
N TYR A 152 -10.27 -7.43 13.44
CA TYR A 152 -9.39 -6.70 12.55
C TYR A 152 -8.39 -7.65 11.90
N SER A 153 -8.48 -7.82 10.58
CA SER A 153 -7.63 -8.74 9.84
C SER A 153 -6.24 -8.16 9.56
N MET A 154 -5.22 -9.01 9.50
CA MET A 154 -3.89 -8.64 9.04
C MET A 154 -3.36 -9.71 8.09
N ARG A 155 -3.07 -9.32 6.86
CA ARG A 155 -2.32 -10.10 5.88
C ARG A 155 -0.89 -9.57 5.84
N MET A 156 0.06 -10.41 6.11
CA MET A 156 1.49 -10.10 6.01
C MET A 156 2.09 -10.91 4.86
N ILE A 157 2.91 -10.27 4.06
CA ILE A 157 3.71 -10.88 3.00
C ILE A 157 5.17 -10.70 3.40
N ASP A 158 5.85 -11.79 3.67
CA ASP A 158 7.27 -11.79 4.03
C ASP A 158 8.18 -11.89 2.80
N PHE A 159 9.48 -11.97 3.02
CA PHE A 159 10.44 -12.01 1.92
C PHE A 159 10.51 -13.37 1.23
N ASP A 160 10.23 -14.45 1.94
CA ASP A 160 10.15 -15.79 1.35
C ASP A 160 8.98 -15.85 0.37
N GLU A 161 7.80 -15.36 0.77
CA GLU A 161 6.64 -15.28 -0.11
C GLU A 161 6.89 -14.37 -1.33
N LEU A 162 7.62 -13.26 -1.16
CA LEU A 162 8.03 -12.42 -2.29
C LEU A 162 9.02 -13.13 -3.22
N GLN A 163 9.91 -13.96 -2.69
CA GLN A 163 10.84 -14.75 -3.48
C GLN A 163 10.10 -15.79 -4.33
N GLU A 164 9.17 -16.52 -3.73
CA GLU A 164 8.31 -17.48 -4.45
C GLU A 164 7.51 -16.78 -5.56
N ALA A 165 6.92 -15.61 -5.24
CA ALA A 165 6.20 -14.81 -6.24
C ALA A 165 7.10 -14.34 -7.39
N ALA A 166 8.38 -14.07 -7.13
CA ALA A 166 9.33 -13.67 -8.17
C ALA A 166 9.66 -14.84 -9.12
N GLU A 167 9.76 -16.05 -8.60
CA GLU A 167 9.97 -17.25 -9.38
C GLU A 167 8.76 -17.53 -10.30
N GLU A 168 7.55 -17.54 -9.74
CA GLU A 168 6.30 -17.68 -10.50
C GLU A 168 6.14 -16.60 -11.59
N TYR A 169 6.45 -15.35 -11.25
CA TYR A 169 6.38 -14.24 -12.20
C TYR A 169 7.34 -14.43 -13.38
N SER A 170 8.55 -14.90 -13.09
CA SER A 170 9.56 -15.17 -14.10
C SER A 170 9.20 -16.34 -15.02
N GLU A 171 8.56 -17.38 -14.49
CA GLU A 171 8.05 -18.51 -15.27
C GLU A 171 6.95 -18.07 -16.24
N ARG A 172 5.95 -17.32 -15.75
CA ARG A 172 4.87 -16.77 -16.60
C ARG A 172 5.40 -15.91 -17.75
N LEU A 173 6.44 -15.09 -17.51
CA LEU A 173 7.03 -14.27 -18.58
C LEU A 173 7.68 -15.15 -19.66
N ARG A 174 8.37 -16.22 -19.30
CA ARG A 174 8.99 -17.16 -20.27
C ARG A 174 7.94 -17.86 -21.13
N GLU A 175 6.84 -18.30 -20.52
CA GLU A 175 5.73 -18.93 -21.24
C GLU A 175 5.10 -17.99 -22.27
N THR A 176 4.97 -16.69 -21.92
CA THR A 176 4.41 -15.67 -22.83
C THR A 176 5.34 -15.32 -23.98
N ASP A 177 6.65 -15.40 -23.79
CA ASP A 177 7.65 -15.11 -24.83
C ASP A 177 7.83 -16.28 -25.83
N GLU A 178 7.36 -17.49 -25.50
CA GLU A 178 7.42 -18.68 -26.34
C GLU A 178 6.18 -18.89 -27.23
N GLU A 179 5.10 -18.10 -27.05
CA GLU A 179 3.88 -18.09 -27.88
C GLU A 179 3.95 -17.03 -29.00
#